data_b2d3320734a5361b4af35848cb730a42
#
_entry.id   b2d3320734a5361b4af35848cb730a42
#
_cell.length_a   1.000
_cell.length_b   1.000
_cell.length_c   1.000
_cell.angle_alpha   90.00
_cell.angle_beta   90.00
_cell.angle_gamma   90.00
#
_symmetry.space_group_name_H-M   'P 1'
#
loop_
_entity.id
_entity.type
_entity.pdbx_description
1 polymer ?
#
loop_
_entity_poly.entity_id
_entity_poly.type
_entity_poly.pdbx_seq_one_letter_code
_entity_poly.pdbx_strand_id
1 'polypeptide(L)'
;DKNNREIIKKLKTKNYNTYGTNKNANFHIQNISQSIDFSKFDLRVSLPGSKVNLIKNIKIPMMGLHNIRNATAAIAVAVSIGISKKIILNGLEEFKGVQRRFTKIFCFRGVTFFDDYAHHPTEIIEVLNSVKEVYKNKKIICIFQPHRVSRVKNLNKEFSYSFKKADTVVLCPIYKAGENINLGFNYSNFAKLIIKNSKVNLIIINDKNDLVKYSKQNI
;
A
#
# COMPACT_ATOMS: atom_id res chain seq x y z
N ASP A 1 8.29 10.60 -7.92
CA ASP A 1 7.36 11.42 -7.13
C ASP A 1 8.01 12.77 -6.85
N LYS A 2 7.22 13.81 -6.46
CA LYS A 2 7.70 15.18 -6.31
C LYS A 2 8.75 15.28 -5.19
N ASN A 3 8.53 14.62 -4.07
CA ASN A 3 9.41 14.65 -2.91
C ASN A 3 10.78 14.01 -3.23
N ASN A 4 10.78 12.90 -3.98
CA ASN A 4 12.03 12.25 -4.39
C ASN A 4 12.85 13.14 -5.32
N ARG A 5 12.21 13.93 -6.20
CA ARG A 5 12.94 14.88 -7.07
C ARG A 5 13.61 15.99 -6.26
N GLU A 6 13.00 16.46 -5.19
CA GLU A 6 13.62 17.45 -4.30
C GLU A 6 14.81 16.87 -3.52
N ILE A 7 14.69 15.61 -3.08
CA ILE A 7 15.81 14.90 -2.45
C ILE A 7 16.98 14.77 -3.44
N ILE A 8 16.70 14.31 -4.67
CA ILE A 8 17.70 14.14 -5.72
C ILE A 8 18.45 15.44 -6.02
N LYS A 9 17.75 16.58 -6.06
CA LYS A 9 18.40 17.90 -6.25
C LYS A 9 19.38 18.26 -5.14
N LYS A 10 19.19 17.74 -3.93
CA LYS A 10 20.04 17.98 -2.75
C LYS A 10 21.19 16.97 -2.63
N LEU A 11 21.17 15.88 -3.40
CA LEU A 11 22.24 14.89 -3.37
C LEU A 11 23.52 15.47 -3.98
N LYS A 12 24.63 15.36 -3.25
CA LYS A 12 25.98 15.73 -3.74
C LYS A 12 26.53 14.72 -4.77
N THR A 13 25.97 13.51 -4.80
CA THR A 13 26.36 12.46 -5.76
C THR A 13 25.37 12.35 -6.89
N LYS A 14 25.87 12.05 -8.10
CA LYS A 14 25.05 11.67 -9.26
C LYS A 14 24.91 10.14 -9.42
N ASN A 15 25.48 9.38 -8.51
CA ASN A 15 25.46 7.92 -8.56
C ASN A 15 24.19 7.39 -7.89
N TYR A 16 23.07 7.48 -8.57
CA TYR A 16 21.78 6.94 -8.16
C TYR A 16 21.02 6.39 -9.36
N ASN A 17 20.20 5.39 -9.11
CA ASN A 17 19.23 4.88 -10.07
C ASN A 17 17.81 5.26 -9.67
N THR A 18 16.97 5.49 -10.66
CA THR A 18 15.55 5.83 -10.48
C THR A 18 14.67 4.68 -10.96
N TYR A 19 13.53 4.47 -10.30
CA TYR A 19 12.56 3.46 -10.71
C TYR A 19 11.12 3.99 -10.61
N GLY A 20 10.23 3.41 -11.38
CA GLY A 20 8.80 3.75 -11.37
C GLY A 20 8.17 3.74 -12.75
N THR A 21 6.96 4.32 -12.85
CA THR A 21 6.17 4.38 -14.07
C THR A 21 6.53 5.57 -14.99
N ASN A 22 7.45 6.43 -14.57
CA ASN A 22 7.93 7.52 -15.41
C ASN A 22 8.84 6.97 -16.51
N LYS A 23 8.61 7.36 -17.77
CA LYS A 23 9.38 6.92 -18.94
C LYS A 23 10.88 7.21 -18.86
N ASN A 24 11.27 8.23 -18.09
CA ASN A 24 12.66 8.63 -17.89
C ASN A 24 13.34 7.92 -16.70
N ALA A 25 12.67 7.00 -16.01
CA ALA A 25 13.28 6.22 -14.95
C ALA A 25 14.28 5.20 -15.53
N ASN A 26 15.39 4.98 -14.81
CA ASN A 26 16.37 3.95 -15.18
C ASN A 26 15.73 2.55 -15.22
N PHE A 27 14.84 2.29 -14.26
CA PHE A 27 13.99 1.10 -14.20
C PHE A 27 12.54 1.53 -14.43
N HIS A 28 12.10 1.55 -15.69
CA HIS A 28 10.78 1.99 -16.10
C HIS A 28 9.80 0.83 -16.14
N ILE A 29 8.78 0.90 -15.28
CA ILE A 29 7.68 -0.06 -15.20
C ILE A 29 6.68 0.23 -16.31
N GLN A 30 6.31 -0.79 -17.06
CA GLN A 30 5.34 -0.69 -18.16
C GLN A 30 4.50 -1.95 -18.30
N ASN A 31 3.41 -1.92 -19.08
CA ASN A 31 2.55 -3.06 -19.38
C ASN A 31 2.03 -3.77 -18.12
N ILE A 32 1.52 -2.98 -17.16
CA ILE A 32 1.01 -3.50 -15.88
C ILE A 32 -0.33 -4.20 -16.09
N SER A 33 -0.43 -5.42 -15.58
CA SER A 33 -1.67 -6.19 -15.43
C SER A 33 -1.77 -6.73 -14.02
N GLN A 34 -2.94 -6.61 -13.39
CA GLN A 34 -3.17 -7.02 -12.01
C GLN A 34 -4.36 -7.96 -11.89
N SER A 35 -4.24 -8.95 -11.03
CA SER A 35 -5.32 -9.84 -10.60
C SER A 35 -5.33 -9.94 -9.08
N ILE A 36 -6.24 -10.73 -8.52
CA ILE A 36 -6.35 -10.96 -7.08
C ILE A 36 -5.08 -11.60 -6.50
N ASP A 37 -4.48 -12.52 -7.25
CA ASP A 37 -3.40 -13.38 -6.75
C ASP A 37 -2.02 -12.97 -7.22
N PHE A 38 -1.93 -12.13 -8.26
CA PHE A 38 -0.64 -11.74 -8.82
C PHE A 38 -0.70 -10.40 -9.58
N SER A 39 0.46 -9.79 -9.75
CA SER A 39 0.68 -8.71 -10.73
C SER A 39 1.70 -9.16 -11.77
N LYS A 40 1.50 -8.73 -13.02
CA LYS A 40 2.46 -8.85 -14.12
C LYS A 40 2.85 -7.49 -14.65
N PHE A 41 4.09 -7.32 -15.03
CA PHE A 41 4.59 -6.09 -15.62
C PHE A 41 5.86 -6.35 -16.44
N ASP A 42 6.19 -5.40 -17.29
CA ASP A 42 7.47 -5.35 -17.98
C ASP A 42 8.36 -4.29 -17.36
N LEU A 43 9.67 -4.47 -17.44
CA LEU A 43 10.64 -3.55 -16.91
C LEU A 43 11.68 -3.20 -17.97
N ARG A 44 11.70 -1.95 -18.42
CA ARG A 44 12.76 -1.42 -19.27
C ARG A 44 13.89 -0.90 -18.36
N VAL A 45 15.07 -1.48 -18.52
CA VAL A 45 16.27 -1.11 -17.76
C VAL A 45 17.19 -0.31 -18.66
N SER A 46 17.54 0.92 -18.25
CA SER A 46 18.41 1.84 -18.97
C SER A 46 19.41 2.44 -18.00
N LEU A 47 20.57 1.80 -17.89
CA LEU A 47 21.67 2.23 -17.02
C LEU A 47 22.74 2.98 -17.83
N PRO A 48 23.42 3.97 -17.24
CA PRO A 48 24.54 4.66 -17.89
C PRO A 48 25.60 3.68 -18.38
N GLY A 49 26.05 3.83 -19.61
CA GLY A 49 27.08 2.97 -20.21
C GLY A 49 26.64 1.57 -20.61
N SER A 50 25.37 1.21 -20.42
CA SER A 50 24.84 -0.12 -20.75
C SER A 50 23.79 -0.06 -21.86
N LYS A 51 23.67 -1.15 -22.63
CA LYS A 51 22.58 -1.31 -23.59
C LYS A 51 21.23 -1.38 -22.84
N VAL A 52 20.21 -0.74 -23.41
CA VAL A 52 18.84 -0.84 -22.88
C VAL A 52 18.40 -2.30 -22.92
N ASN A 53 17.95 -2.81 -21.78
CA ASN A 53 17.43 -4.17 -21.64
C ASN A 53 15.95 -4.13 -21.29
N LEU A 54 15.18 -5.08 -21.83
CA LEU A 54 13.74 -5.25 -21.55
C LEU A 54 13.54 -6.62 -20.89
N ILE A 55 13.07 -6.59 -19.65
CA ILE A 55 12.63 -7.78 -18.90
C ILE A 55 11.12 -7.85 -19.03
N LYS A 56 10.63 -8.83 -19.78
CA LYS A 56 9.20 -9.02 -20.04
C LYS A 56 8.58 -10.02 -19.08
N ASN A 57 7.27 -9.87 -18.85
CA ASN A 57 6.43 -10.82 -18.12
C ASN A 57 6.93 -11.12 -16.69
N ILE A 58 7.43 -10.11 -15.99
CA ILE A 58 7.77 -10.25 -14.58
C ILE A 58 6.48 -10.49 -13.82
N LYS A 59 6.42 -11.58 -13.05
CA LYS A 59 5.27 -11.96 -12.23
C LYS A 59 5.65 -11.91 -10.76
N ILE A 60 4.78 -11.31 -9.94
CA ILE A 60 4.88 -11.31 -8.48
C ILE A 60 3.56 -11.80 -7.88
N PRO A 61 3.56 -12.63 -6.81
CA PRO A 61 2.36 -13.20 -6.22
C PRO A 61 1.68 -12.20 -5.25
N MET A 62 1.54 -10.96 -5.70
CA MET A 62 0.92 -9.88 -4.93
C MET A 62 0.27 -8.88 -5.88
N MET A 63 -0.87 -8.33 -5.48
CA MET A 63 -1.52 -7.25 -6.20
C MET A 63 -1.02 -5.88 -5.70
N GLY A 64 -1.29 -4.85 -6.48
CA GLY A 64 -1.07 -3.45 -6.12
C GLY A 64 0.18 -2.84 -6.73
N LEU A 65 0.02 -1.62 -7.26
CA LEU A 65 1.11 -0.87 -7.87
C LEU A 65 2.28 -0.63 -6.89
N HIS A 66 1.98 -0.47 -5.61
CA HIS A 66 3.01 -0.34 -4.58
C HIS A 66 3.90 -1.60 -4.48
N ASN A 67 3.33 -2.81 -4.61
CA ASN A 67 4.10 -4.05 -4.62
C ASN A 67 4.92 -4.21 -5.89
N ILE A 68 4.42 -3.78 -7.04
CA ILE A 68 5.19 -3.71 -8.30
C ILE A 68 6.38 -2.77 -8.13
N ARG A 69 6.20 -1.61 -7.50
CA ARG A 69 7.29 -0.66 -7.20
C ARG A 69 8.31 -1.27 -6.23
N ASN A 70 7.87 -1.97 -5.19
CA ASN A 70 8.76 -2.65 -4.24
C ASN A 70 9.58 -3.75 -4.93
N ALA A 71 8.93 -4.58 -5.75
CA ALA A 71 9.62 -5.59 -6.56
C ALA A 71 10.63 -4.95 -7.53
N THR A 72 10.25 -3.84 -8.17
CA THR A 72 11.16 -3.10 -9.06
C THR A 72 12.37 -2.56 -8.31
N ALA A 73 12.20 -2.07 -7.09
CA ALA A 73 13.32 -1.63 -6.25
C ALA A 73 14.26 -2.80 -5.93
N ALA A 74 13.71 -3.96 -5.55
CA ALA A 74 14.49 -5.18 -5.30
C ALA A 74 15.24 -5.64 -6.56
N ILE A 75 14.58 -5.63 -7.72
CA ILE A 75 15.21 -5.94 -9.02
C ILE A 75 16.35 -4.95 -9.30
N ALA A 76 16.14 -3.65 -9.07
CA ALA A 76 17.14 -2.63 -9.33
C ALA A 76 18.38 -2.86 -8.48
N VAL A 77 18.23 -3.18 -7.19
CA VAL A 77 19.37 -3.53 -6.32
C VAL A 77 20.07 -4.79 -6.83
N ALA A 78 19.31 -5.87 -7.10
CA ALA A 78 19.85 -7.14 -7.56
C ALA A 78 20.65 -7.00 -8.88
N VAL A 79 20.12 -6.24 -9.84
CA VAL A 79 20.82 -5.93 -11.10
C VAL A 79 22.09 -5.12 -10.83
N SER A 80 22.04 -4.14 -9.93
CA SER A 80 23.19 -3.27 -9.62
C SER A 80 24.35 -4.03 -8.95
N ILE A 81 24.07 -5.15 -8.27
CA ILE A 81 25.10 -6.03 -7.68
C ILE A 81 25.44 -7.25 -8.55
N GLY A 82 24.94 -7.28 -9.81
CA GLY A 82 25.35 -8.28 -10.80
C GLY A 82 24.60 -9.62 -10.73
N ILE A 83 23.47 -9.70 -10.02
CA ILE A 83 22.65 -10.92 -10.00
C ILE A 83 22.02 -11.16 -11.38
N SER A 84 22.11 -12.39 -11.88
CA SER A 84 21.58 -12.74 -13.19
C SER A 84 20.06 -12.63 -13.27
N LYS A 85 19.54 -12.26 -14.44
CA LYS A 85 18.10 -12.16 -14.71
C LYS A 85 17.33 -13.41 -14.32
N LYS A 86 17.87 -14.60 -14.60
CA LYS A 86 17.23 -15.89 -14.30
C LYS A 86 17.01 -16.04 -12.79
N ILE A 87 18.03 -15.76 -11.99
CA ILE A 87 17.94 -15.84 -10.52
C ILE A 87 16.92 -14.86 -9.98
N ILE A 88 16.93 -13.61 -10.49
CA ILE A 88 15.97 -12.56 -10.08
C ILE A 88 14.53 -13.01 -10.35
N LEU A 89 14.25 -13.50 -11.56
CA LEU A 89 12.89 -13.92 -11.93
C LEU A 89 12.41 -15.12 -11.11
N ASN A 90 13.26 -16.12 -10.91
CA ASN A 90 12.93 -17.28 -10.07
C ASN A 90 12.62 -16.86 -8.63
N GLY A 91 13.47 -16.00 -8.03
CA GLY A 91 13.25 -15.52 -6.68
C GLY A 91 11.95 -14.70 -6.52
N LEU A 92 11.52 -13.98 -7.55
CA LEU A 92 10.24 -13.26 -7.54
C LEU A 92 9.04 -14.21 -7.67
N GLU A 93 9.13 -15.28 -8.45
CA GLU A 93 8.07 -16.28 -8.59
C GLU A 93 7.90 -17.12 -7.32
N GLU A 94 9.00 -17.48 -6.67
CA GLU A 94 9.02 -18.26 -5.42
C GLU A 94 8.65 -17.43 -4.18
N PHE A 95 8.64 -16.10 -4.31
CA PHE A 95 8.35 -15.20 -3.20
C PHE A 95 6.90 -15.33 -2.74
N LYS A 96 6.70 -15.75 -1.50
CA LYS A 96 5.35 -15.99 -0.92
C LYS A 96 4.70 -14.75 -0.29
N GLY A 97 5.29 -13.58 -0.50
CA GLY A 97 4.83 -12.33 0.13
C GLY A 97 5.40 -12.13 1.54
N VAL A 98 4.99 -11.05 2.17
CA VAL A 98 5.32 -10.72 3.57
C VAL A 98 4.02 -10.74 4.35
N GLN A 99 4.03 -11.35 5.53
CA GLN A 99 2.86 -11.34 6.41
C GLN A 99 2.38 -9.91 6.67
N ARG A 100 1.05 -9.75 6.74
CA ARG A 100 0.41 -8.44 6.94
C ARG A 100 0.74 -7.41 5.84
N ARG A 101 1.00 -7.87 4.60
CA ARG A 101 1.12 -7.04 3.41
C ARG A 101 0.09 -7.51 2.39
N PHE A 102 -1.15 -7.07 2.58
CA PHE A 102 -2.32 -7.47 1.83
C PHE A 102 -2.48 -9.01 1.77
N THR A 103 -2.32 -9.64 2.93
CA THR A 103 -2.38 -11.09 3.06
C THR A 103 -3.83 -11.55 3.12
N LYS A 104 -4.24 -12.41 2.20
CA LYS A 104 -5.55 -13.08 2.26
C LYS A 104 -5.56 -14.04 3.46
N ILE A 105 -6.47 -13.82 4.40
CA ILE A 105 -6.57 -14.64 5.62
C ILE A 105 -7.55 -15.79 5.42
N PHE A 106 -8.79 -15.46 5.03
CA PHE A 106 -9.83 -16.45 4.77
C PHE A 106 -10.94 -15.86 3.90
N CYS A 107 -11.87 -16.73 3.50
CA CYS A 107 -13.11 -16.34 2.85
C CYS A 107 -14.29 -16.94 3.63
N PHE A 108 -15.30 -16.14 3.92
CA PHE A 108 -16.51 -16.58 4.63
C PHE A 108 -17.73 -15.95 4.00
N ARG A 109 -18.75 -16.74 3.69
CA ARG A 109 -20.02 -16.29 3.07
C ARG A 109 -19.83 -15.34 1.87
N GLY A 110 -18.82 -15.61 1.03
CA GLY A 110 -18.53 -14.79 -0.14
C GLY A 110 -17.78 -13.48 0.16
N VAL A 111 -17.43 -13.22 1.42
CA VAL A 111 -16.59 -12.10 1.85
C VAL A 111 -15.16 -12.59 1.98
N THR A 112 -14.22 -11.89 1.35
CA THR A 112 -12.79 -12.19 1.47
C THR A 112 -12.13 -11.22 2.44
N PHE A 113 -11.37 -11.77 3.38
CA PHE A 113 -10.69 -11.02 4.43
C PHE A 113 -9.20 -10.91 4.11
N PHE A 114 -8.70 -9.69 4.20
CA PHE A 114 -7.28 -9.37 4.01
C PHE A 114 -6.74 -8.68 5.26
N ASP A 115 -5.49 -8.99 5.61
CA ASP A 115 -4.74 -8.27 6.63
C ASP A 115 -3.63 -7.44 5.97
N ASP A 116 -3.58 -6.15 6.33
CA ASP A 116 -2.52 -5.25 5.87
C ASP A 116 -2.02 -4.39 7.03
N TYR A 117 -0.72 -4.15 7.06
CA TYR A 117 -0.07 -3.35 8.10
C TYR A 117 -0.08 -1.85 7.79
N ALA A 118 -0.82 -1.40 6.79
CA ALA A 118 -0.92 0.01 6.42
C ALA A 118 -1.36 0.85 7.62
N HIS A 119 -0.52 1.79 8.00
CA HIS A 119 -0.71 2.66 9.16
C HIS A 119 -0.31 4.11 8.88
N HIS A 120 0.04 4.43 7.65
CA HIS A 120 0.30 5.76 7.14
C HIS A 120 -0.75 6.13 6.07
N PRO A 121 -1.18 7.41 5.95
CA PRO A 121 -2.18 7.82 4.96
C PRO A 121 -1.91 7.33 3.54
N THR A 122 -0.67 7.47 3.08
CA THR A 122 -0.25 7.03 1.74
C THR A 122 -0.40 5.52 1.55
N GLU A 123 -0.04 4.72 2.57
CA GLU A 123 -0.18 3.25 2.51
C GLU A 123 -1.65 2.85 2.39
N ILE A 124 -2.54 3.46 3.20
CA ILE A 124 -3.98 3.20 3.17
C ILE A 124 -4.56 3.53 1.79
N ILE A 125 -4.18 4.67 1.21
CA ILE A 125 -4.61 5.08 -0.13
C ILE A 125 -4.18 4.04 -1.18
N GLU A 126 -2.92 3.63 -1.17
CA GLU A 126 -2.38 2.67 -2.15
C GLU A 126 -3.04 1.29 -2.03
N VAL A 127 -3.28 0.80 -0.80
CA VAL A 127 -3.99 -0.46 -0.56
C VAL A 127 -5.42 -0.37 -1.07
N LEU A 128 -6.19 0.64 -0.65
CA LEU A 128 -7.59 0.79 -1.05
C LEU A 128 -7.75 1.03 -2.56
N ASN A 129 -6.84 1.76 -3.20
CA ASN A 129 -6.82 1.91 -4.65
C ASN A 129 -6.63 0.56 -5.33
N SER A 130 -5.66 -0.24 -4.86
CA SER A 130 -5.37 -1.56 -5.42
C SER A 130 -6.56 -2.52 -5.25
N VAL A 131 -7.21 -2.49 -4.09
CA VAL A 131 -8.43 -3.27 -3.84
C VAL A 131 -9.54 -2.86 -4.79
N LYS A 132 -9.80 -1.57 -4.95
CA LYS A 132 -10.88 -1.07 -5.81
C LYS A 132 -10.63 -1.36 -7.28
N GLU A 133 -9.39 -1.36 -7.71
CA GLU A 133 -8.99 -1.70 -9.08
C GLU A 133 -9.30 -3.16 -9.41
N VAL A 134 -9.03 -4.09 -8.49
CA VAL A 134 -9.25 -5.52 -8.69
C VAL A 134 -10.70 -5.92 -8.38
N TYR A 135 -11.30 -5.35 -7.34
CA TYR A 135 -12.68 -5.66 -6.89
C TYR A 135 -13.66 -4.56 -7.27
N LYS A 136 -13.71 -4.19 -8.55
CA LYS A 136 -14.48 -3.03 -9.09
C LYS A 136 -15.94 -2.97 -8.59
N ASN A 137 -16.63 -4.12 -8.52
CA ASN A 137 -18.06 -4.23 -8.23
C ASN A 137 -18.35 -4.78 -6.82
N LYS A 138 -17.34 -4.86 -5.96
CA LYS A 138 -17.52 -5.33 -4.58
C LYS A 138 -17.55 -4.17 -3.59
N LYS A 139 -18.31 -4.32 -2.53
CA LYS A 139 -18.26 -3.43 -1.38
C LYS A 139 -16.94 -3.64 -0.62
N ILE A 140 -16.31 -2.57 -0.22
CA ILE A 140 -15.05 -2.56 0.52
C ILE A 140 -15.33 -2.04 1.92
N ILE A 141 -15.16 -2.90 2.91
CA ILE A 141 -15.19 -2.55 4.32
C ILE A 141 -13.76 -2.46 4.81
N CYS A 142 -13.35 -1.28 5.24
CA CYS A 142 -12.03 -1.04 5.80
C CYS A 142 -12.11 -0.98 7.33
N ILE A 143 -11.60 -2.00 8.01
CA ILE A 143 -11.46 -1.99 9.47
C ILE A 143 -10.11 -1.35 9.79
N PHE A 144 -10.12 -0.15 10.36
CA PHE A 144 -8.93 0.64 10.60
C PHE A 144 -8.69 0.87 12.09
N GLN A 145 -7.55 0.40 12.58
CA GLN A 145 -7.03 0.74 13.90
C GLN A 145 -5.92 1.80 13.77
N PRO A 146 -6.17 3.06 14.16
CA PRO A 146 -5.15 4.07 14.14
C PRO A 146 -4.00 3.71 15.08
N HIS A 147 -2.76 3.94 14.63
CA HIS A 147 -1.56 3.56 15.38
C HIS A 147 -0.72 4.79 15.69
N ARG A 148 -0.45 5.01 16.99
CA ARG A 148 0.18 6.18 17.60
C ARG A 148 -0.65 7.46 17.52
N VAL A 149 -0.90 8.06 18.67
CA VAL A 149 -1.65 9.31 18.80
C VAL A 149 -0.94 10.46 18.10
N SER A 150 0.38 10.57 18.24
CA SER A 150 1.21 11.59 17.60
C SER A 150 1.10 11.54 16.08
N ARG A 151 1.13 10.36 15.47
CA ARG A 151 1.00 10.21 14.01
C ARG A 151 -0.37 10.66 13.53
N VAL A 152 -1.44 10.20 14.20
CA VAL A 152 -2.81 10.56 13.80
C VAL A 152 -3.06 12.05 13.98
N LYS A 153 -2.53 12.65 15.04
CA LYS A 153 -2.60 14.10 15.26
C LYS A 153 -1.89 14.88 14.16
N ASN A 154 -0.64 14.51 13.87
CA ASN A 154 0.20 15.25 12.90
C ASN A 154 -0.26 15.09 11.45
N LEU A 155 -0.87 13.95 11.11
CA LEU A 155 -1.35 13.62 9.77
C LEU A 155 -2.89 13.55 9.69
N ASN A 156 -3.58 14.24 10.58
CA ASN A 156 -5.03 14.20 10.73
C ASN A 156 -5.75 14.51 9.41
N LYS A 157 -5.30 15.56 8.72
CA LYS A 157 -5.84 15.96 7.43
C LYS A 157 -5.63 14.87 6.38
N GLU A 158 -4.42 14.36 6.25
CA GLU A 158 -4.05 13.33 5.28
C GLU A 158 -4.85 12.03 5.52
N PHE A 159 -4.94 11.59 6.78
CA PHE A 159 -5.77 10.44 7.13
C PHE A 159 -7.23 10.63 6.74
N SER A 160 -7.78 11.83 6.93
CA SER A 160 -9.20 12.08 6.63
C SER A 160 -9.54 11.91 5.15
N TYR A 161 -8.58 11.99 4.24
CA TYR A 161 -8.74 11.75 2.80
C TYR A 161 -8.39 10.34 2.35
N SER A 162 -7.85 9.48 3.24
CA SER A 162 -7.25 8.21 2.86
C SER A 162 -8.25 7.12 2.53
N PHE A 163 -9.51 7.27 2.93
CA PHE A 163 -10.53 6.21 2.84
C PHE A 163 -11.48 6.34 1.66
N LYS A 164 -11.26 7.24 0.73
CA LYS A 164 -12.17 7.55 -0.40
C LYS A 164 -12.57 6.35 -1.27
N LYS A 165 -11.82 5.26 -1.22
CA LYS A 165 -12.09 4.04 -1.99
C LYS A 165 -12.74 2.93 -1.18
N ALA A 166 -12.97 3.14 0.12
CA ALA A 166 -13.80 2.29 0.94
C ALA A 166 -15.27 2.71 0.82
N ASP A 167 -16.19 1.77 0.96
CA ASP A 167 -17.62 2.05 1.08
C ASP A 167 -18.01 2.25 2.55
N THR A 168 -17.36 1.49 3.45
CA THR A 168 -17.53 1.62 4.90
C THR A 168 -16.17 1.60 5.58
N VAL A 169 -15.99 2.47 6.57
CA VAL A 169 -14.84 2.47 7.48
C VAL A 169 -15.32 2.11 8.88
N VAL A 170 -14.79 1.03 9.43
CA VAL A 170 -14.94 0.65 10.84
C VAL A 170 -13.73 1.18 11.59
N LEU A 171 -13.93 2.24 12.34
CA LEU A 171 -12.85 2.95 13.04
C LEU A 171 -12.72 2.41 14.46
N CYS A 172 -11.62 1.70 14.71
CA CYS A 172 -11.29 1.11 16.00
C CYS A 172 -10.57 2.10 16.93
N PRO A 173 -10.54 1.84 18.25
CA PRO A 173 -9.77 2.65 19.21
C PRO A 173 -8.29 2.76 18.80
N ILE A 174 -7.69 3.92 19.08
CA ILE A 174 -6.28 4.15 18.76
C ILE A 174 -5.39 3.20 19.58
N TYR A 175 -4.50 2.50 18.89
CA TYR A 175 -3.41 1.79 19.54
C TYR A 175 -2.28 2.77 19.86
N LYS A 176 -2.03 3.00 21.14
CA LYS A 176 -1.14 4.06 21.64
C LYS A 176 0.33 3.79 21.44
N ALA A 177 0.73 2.52 21.40
CA ALA A 177 2.14 2.09 21.28
C ALA A 177 3.07 2.76 22.31
N GLY A 178 2.61 2.85 23.57
CA GLY A 178 3.37 3.48 24.66
C GLY A 178 3.27 5.00 24.78
N GLU A 179 2.54 5.66 23.87
CA GLU A 179 2.34 7.12 23.95
C GLU A 179 1.24 7.48 24.96
N ASN A 180 1.39 8.63 25.64
CA ASN A 180 0.34 9.21 26.49
C ASN A 180 -0.79 9.80 25.65
N ILE A 181 -2.05 9.62 26.09
CA ILE A 181 -3.24 10.13 25.39
C ILE A 181 -3.33 11.68 25.49
N ASN A 182 -2.69 12.30 26.46
CA ASN A 182 -2.81 13.73 26.77
C ASN A 182 -2.21 14.69 25.72
N LEU A 183 -2.05 14.21 24.47
CA LEU A 183 -1.59 15.04 23.34
C LEU A 183 -2.68 15.96 22.77
N GLY A 184 -3.83 16.11 23.46
CA GLY A 184 -4.94 16.98 22.99
C GLY A 184 -5.57 16.53 21.67
N PHE A 185 -5.53 15.20 21.38
CA PHE A 185 -6.16 14.65 20.20
C PHE A 185 -7.66 14.38 20.43
N ASN A 186 -8.51 14.97 19.59
CA ASN A 186 -9.95 14.75 19.65
C ASN A 186 -10.37 13.70 18.63
N TYR A 187 -10.65 12.48 19.12
CA TYR A 187 -11.03 11.33 18.30
C TYR A 187 -12.38 11.54 17.57
N SER A 188 -13.35 12.20 18.21
CA SER A 188 -14.63 12.51 17.57
C SER A 188 -14.47 13.47 16.39
N ASN A 189 -13.61 14.48 16.53
CA ASN A 189 -13.31 15.39 15.43
C ASN A 189 -12.58 14.67 14.28
N PHE A 190 -11.70 13.75 14.59
CA PHE A 190 -11.03 12.92 13.59
C PHE A 190 -12.05 12.09 12.79
N ALA A 191 -12.99 11.43 13.47
CA ALA A 191 -14.06 10.68 12.82
C ALA A 191 -14.92 11.57 11.90
N LYS A 192 -15.32 12.75 12.38
CA LYS A 192 -16.07 13.74 11.56
C LYS A 192 -15.30 14.18 10.32
N LEU A 193 -13.99 14.37 10.43
CA LEU A 193 -13.15 14.73 9.30
C LEU A 193 -13.07 13.61 8.25
N ILE A 194 -12.99 12.35 8.67
CA ILE A 194 -13.03 11.19 7.77
C ILE A 194 -14.35 11.17 6.99
N ILE A 195 -15.49 11.30 7.67
CA ILE A 195 -16.81 11.35 7.02
C ILE A 195 -16.83 12.47 5.98
N LYS A 196 -16.44 13.68 6.38
CA LYS A 196 -16.48 14.88 5.53
C LYS A 196 -15.60 14.73 4.29
N ASN A 197 -14.35 14.28 4.46
CA ASN A 197 -13.33 14.35 3.42
C ASN A 197 -13.22 13.08 2.56
N SER A 198 -13.51 11.92 3.14
CA SER A 198 -13.55 10.65 2.40
C SER A 198 -14.93 10.29 1.88
N LYS A 199 -16.01 10.89 2.43
CA LYS A 199 -17.41 10.64 2.05
C LYS A 199 -17.79 9.16 2.18
N VAL A 200 -17.37 8.53 3.27
CA VAL A 200 -17.61 7.12 3.57
C VAL A 200 -18.65 6.95 4.67
N ASN A 201 -19.31 5.80 4.71
CA ASN A 201 -20.02 5.38 5.90
C ASN A 201 -19.00 5.04 6.99
N LEU A 202 -19.11 5.66 8.18
CA LEU A 202 -18.15 5.46 9.27
C LEU A 202 -18.85 4.92 10.50
N ILE A 203 -18.33 3.83 11.04
CA ILE A 203 -18.79 3.16 12.25
C ILE A 203 -17.67 3.20 13.28
N ILE A 204 -17.94 3.73 14.45
CA ILE A 204 -16.99 3.78 15.56
C ILE A 204 -17.18 2.55 16.42
N ILE A 205 -16.09 1.88 16.72
CA ILE A 205 -16.00 0.71 17.59
C ILE A 205 -15.28 1.11 18.87
N ASN A 206 -15.81 0.77 20.02
CA ASN A 206 -15.22 1.11 21.31
C ASN A 206 -14.30 -0.02 21.83
N ASP A 207 -14.62 -1.27 21.52
CA ASP A 207 -13.86 -2.44 21.97
C ASP A 207 -13.99 -3.63 20.99
N LYS A 208 -13.38 -4.76 21.36
CA LYS A 208 -13.41 -5.99 20.55
C LYS A 208 -14.82 -6.59 20.44
N ASN A 209 -15.66 -6.44 21.45
CA ASN A 209 -17.01 -7.01 21.46
C ASN A 209 -17.89 -6.28 20.46
N ASP A 210 -17.77 -4.95 20.39
CA ASP A 210 -18.43 -4.13 19.37
C ASP A 210 -18.02 -4.57 17.96
N LEU A 211 -16.74 -4.85 17.74
CA LEU A 211 -16.25 -5.32 16.43
C LEU A 211 -16.82 -6.69 16.07
N VAL A 212 -16.87 -7.62 17.02
CA VAL A 212 -17.46 -8.95 16.83
C VAL A 212 -18.95 -8.84 16.53
N LYS A 213 -19.68 -8.00 17.27
CA LYS A 213 -21.12 -7.75 17.06
C LYS A 213 -21.35 -7.17 15.66
N TYR A 214 -20.60 -6.14 15.28
CA TYR A 214 -20.69 -5.57 13.95
C TYR A 214 -20.44 -6.61 12.85
N SER A 215 -19.39 -7.41 12.99
CA SER A 215 -19.05 -8.45 12.01
C SER A 215 -20.15 -9.50 11.86
N LYS A 216 -20.71 -9.99 12.97
CA LYS A 216 -21.84 -10.95 12.95
C LYS A 216 -23.10 -10.42 12.27
N GLN A 217 -23.35 -9.11 12.34
CA GLN A 217 -24.56 -8.48 11.78
C GLN A 217 -24.39 -8.08 10.31
N ASN A 218 -23.18 -7.82 9.84
CA ASN A 218 -22.92 -7.21 8.53
C ASN A 218 -22.08 -8.08 7.57
N ILE A 219 -21.59 -9.21 8.04
CA ILE A 219 -20.81 -10.20 7.32
C ILE A 219 -21.39 -11.61 7.56
#